data_71155f8e2b4a81666d67bc465fc0717b
#
_entry.id   71155f8e2b4a81666d67bc465fc0717b
#
_cell.length_a   1.000
_cell.length_b   1.000
_cell.length_c   1.000
_cell.angle_alpha   90.00
_cell.angle_beta   90.00
_cell.angle_gamma   90.00
#
_symmetry.space_group_name_H-M   'P 1'
#
loop_
_entity.id
_entity.type
_entity.pdbx_description
1 polymer ?
#
loop_
_entity_poly.entity_id
_entity_poly.type
_entity_poly.pdbx_seq_one_letter_code
_entity_poly.pdbx_strand_id
1 'polypeptide(L)'
;HTLVADVSSCFLSEPVDVSRYGVIYGGVQKNVGPAGVVIAIIREDLIPEEVDSTVPTMLQWKTQADAGSLYNTPPCYGIYICGKVFKWIKKMGGLDAMKKRNEEKAKILYDFLDNSKLFKGTVVPKDRSLMNVPFVTGNEELDAKFVAEAKAAGLENLKGHRTVGGMRASIYNAMPIEGVKALVEFMEKFEKENA
;
A
#
# COMPACT_ATOMS: atom_id res chain seq x y z
N HIS A 1 25.74 -4.82 -2.72
CA HIS A 1 24.98 -3.59 -2.45
C HIS A 1 23.93 -3.84 -1.39
N THR A 2 23.74 -2.88 -0.49
CA THR A 2 22.70 -2.93 0.54
C THR A 2 21.34 -2.67 -0.10
N LEU A 3 20.37 -3.58 0.11
CA LEU A 3 19.01 -3.39 -0.36
C LEU A 3 18.24 -2.53 0.63
N VAL A 4 17.64 -1.46 0.13
CA VAL A 4 16.77 -0.54 0.87
C VAL A 4 15.38 -0.59 0.25
N ALA A 5 14.33 -0.77 1.06
CA ALA A 5 12.96 -0.88 0.58
C ALA A 5 12.02 0.11 1.26
N ASP A 6 11.30 0.89 0.45
CA ASP A 6 10.10 1.61 0.88
C ASP A 6 8.89 0.66 0.73
N VAL A 7 8.34 0.26 1.85
CA VAL A 7 7.19 -0.66 1.90
C VAL A 7 5.89 0.05 2.30
N SER A 8 5.82 1.37 2.21
CA SER A 8 4.66 2.16 2.66
C SER A 8 3.32 1.63 2.11
N SER A 9 3.29 1.15 0.86
CA SER A 9 2.05 0.67 0.25
C SER A 9 1.76 -0.82 0.46
N CYS A 10 2.72 -1.62 0.92
CA CYS A 10 2.56 -3.06 1.14
C CYS A 10 2.98 -3.52 2.54
N PHE A 11 3.19 -2.57 3.47
CA PHE A 11 3.65 -2.89 4.82
C PHE A 11 2.66 -3.84 5.51
N LEU A 12 3.17 -4.96 6.02
CA LEU A 12 2.40 -6.04 6.66
C LEU A 12 1.28 -6.65 5.78
N SER A 13 1.42 -6.60 4.47
CA SER A 13 0.48 -7.27 3.54
C SER A 13 0.77 -8.76 3.38
N GLU A 14 2.00 -9.17 3.63
CA GLU A 14 2.49 -10.54 3.53
C GLU A 14 3.76 -10.74 4.38
N PRO A 15 4.20 -11.99 4.63
CA PRO A 15 5.49 -12.28 5.26
C PRO A 15 6.66 -11.72 4.43
N VAL A 16 7.65 -11.18 5.14
CA VAL A 16 8.88 -10.66 4.53
C VAL A 16 10.08 -11.25 5.26
N ASP A 17 11.05 -11.75 4.51
CA ASP A 17 12.37 -12.13 5.05
C ASP A 17 13.20 -10.85 5.24
N VAL A 18 13.19 -10.30 6.43
CA VAL A 18 13.88 -9.05 6.78
C VAL A 18 15.41 -9.17 6.65
N SER A 19 15.97 -10.38 6.72
CA SER A 19 17.42 -10.60 6.62
C SER A 19 17.99 -10.25 5.26
N ARG A 20 17.16 -10.18 4.22
CA ARG A 20 17.53 -9.81 2.86
C ARG A 20 17.77 -8.31 2.67
N TYR A 21 17.38 -7.49 3.63
CA TYR A 21 17.41 -6.03 3.53
C TYR A 21 18.40 -5.43 4.52
N GLY A 22 19.01 -4.32 4.14
CA GLY A 22 19.71 -3.47 5.09
C GLY A 22 18.77 -2.50 5.79
N VAL A 23 17.81 -1.95 5.04
CA VAL A 23 16.80 -1.04 5.57
C VAL A 23 15.44 -1.35 4.93
N ILE A 24 14.41 -1.49 5.76
CA ILE A 24 13.01 -1.50 5.35
C ILE A 24 12.33 -0.34 6.07
N TYR A 25 11.64 0.52 5.37
CA TYR A 25 10.88 1.59 6.00
C TYR A 25 9.51 1.78 5.35
N GLY A 26 8.59 2.38 6.08
CA GLY A 26 7.28 2.68 5.54
C GLY A 26 6.49 3.66 6.39
N GLY A 27 5.82 4.59 5.72
CA GLY A 27 4.77 5.39 6.32
C GLY A 27 3.54 4.54 6.61
N VAL A 28 3.02 4.62 7.84
CA VAL A 28 1.96 3.72 8.31
C VAL A 28 0.57 4.03 7.73
N GLN A 29 0.37 5.22 7.15
CA GLN A 29 -0.94 5.77 6.77
C GLN A 29 -1.71 4.97 5.70
N LYS A 30 -1.08 4.03 5.04
CA LYS A 30 -1.74 3.21 4.01
C LYS A 30 -2.29 1.90 4.57
N ASN A 31 -1.49 1.19 5.37
CA ASN A 31 -1.82 -0.19 5.73
C ASN A 31 -1.75 -0.49 7.24
N VAL A 32 -1.16 0.41 8.04
CA VAL A 32 -0.78 0.10 9.43
C VAL A 32 -1.38 1.05 10.46
N GLY A 33 -1.70 2.29 10.09
CA GLY A 33 -2.24 3.28 11.03
C GLY A 33 -2.51 4.64 10.41
N PRO A 34 -2.71 5.70 11.20
CA PRO A 34 -2.92 7.05 10.71
C PRO A 34 -1.60 7.70 10.24
N ALA A 35 -1.69 8.75 9.42
CA ALA A 35 -0.54 9.54 9.02
C ALA A 35 0.23 10.11 10.22
N GLY A 36 1.56 10.26 10.08
CA GLY A 36 2.42 10.89 11.09
C GLY A 36 3.38 9.91 11.78
N VAL A 37 3.34 8.62 11.44
CA VAL A 37 4.31 7.62 11.94
C VAL A 37 5.03 6.99 10.74
N VAL A 38 6.34 6.84 10.87
CA VAL A 38 7.17 6.01 9.99
C VAL A 38 7.79 4.92 10.85
N ILE A 39 7.76 3.70 10.36
CA ILE A 39 8.46 2.57 10.99
C ILE A 39 9.67 2.25 10.09
N ALA A 40 10.85 2.16 10.68
CA ALA A 40 12.07 1.73 10.02
C ALA A 40 12.64 0.49 10.72
N ILE A 41 13.03 -0.50 9.95
CA ILE A 41 13.76 -1.69 10.39
C ILE A 41 15.12 -1.60 9.74
N ILE A 42 16.17 -1.53 10.54
CA ILE A 42 17.53 -1.28 10.07
C ILE A 42 18.44 -2.37 10.60
N ARG A 43 19.28 -2.90 9.74
CA ARG A 43 20.32 -3.82 10.14
C ARG A 43 21.35 -3.07 10.99
N GLU A 44 21.73 -3.63 12.14
CA GLU A 44 22.51 -2.96 13.17
C GLU A 44 23.88 -2.47 12.67
N ASP A 45 24.55 -3.24 11.81
CA ASP A 45 25.83 -2.86 11.21
C ASP A 45 25.77 -1.64 10.26
N LEU A 46 24.58 -1.16 9.93
CA LEU A 46 24.36 0.05 9.14
C LEU A 46 24.14 1.30 10.00
N ILE A 47 24.13 1.16 11.32
CA ILE A 47 24.09 2.29 12.25
C ILE A 47 25.54 2.63 12.61
N PRO A 48 26.11 3.75 12.11
CA PRO A 48 27.52 4.05 12.30
C PRO A 48 27.81 4.43 13.76
N GLU A 49 28.96 4.03 14.29
CA GLU A 49 29.45 4.45 15.62
C GLU A 49 29.75 5.95 15.64
N GLU A 50 30.38 6.46 14.57
CA GLU A 50 30.66 7.88 14.37
C GLU A 50 29.80 8.43 13.24
N VAL A 51 29.15 9.56 13.47
CA VAL A 51 28.27 10.21 12.49
C VAL A 51 28.99 11.40 11.88
N ASP A 52 28.97 11.50 10.56
CA ASP A 52 29.48 12.68 9.85
C ASP A 52 28.70 13.93 10.30
N SER A 53 29.47 14.95 10.75
CA SER A 53 28.90 16.21 11.25
C SER A 53 28.10 17.00 10.22
N THR A 54 28.23 16.67 8.94
CA THR A 54 27.43 17.27 7.85
C THR A 54 26.01 16.70 7.75
N VAL A 55 25.76 15.53 8.36
CA VAL A 55 24.42 14.91 8.38
C VAL A 55 23.57 15.57 9.47
N PRO A 56 22.43 16.19 9.12
CA PRO A 56 21.53 16.77 10.11
C PRO A 56 21.12 15.77 11.19
N THR A 57 21.06 16.19 12.44
CA THR A 57 20.80 15.32 13.61
C THR A 57 19.58 14.41 13.43
N MET A 58 18.47 14.94 12.90
CA MET A 58 17.24 14.16 12.70
C MET A 58 17.33 13.10 11.60
N LEU A 59 18.35 13.15 10.74
CA LEU A 59 18.61 12.17 9.68
C LEU A 59 19.65 11.12 10.10
N GLN A 60 20.18 11.20 11.31
CA GLN A 60 21.14 10.26 11.85
C GLN A 60 20.43 9.06 12.47
N TRP A 61 20.66 7.86 11.94
CA TRP A 61 20.13 6.63 12.53
C TRP A 61 20.57 6.40 13.97
N LYS A 62 21.84 6.74 14.26
CA LYS A 62 22.41 6.62 15.62
C LYS A 62 21.63 7.46 16.63
N THR A 63 21.29 8.70 16.31
CA THR A 63 20.49 9.58 17.16
C THR A 63 19.14 8.97 17.53
N GLN A 64 18.48 8.35 16.55
CA GLN A 64 17.18 7.70 16.78
C GLN A 64 17.33 6.40 17.57
N ALA A 65 18.36 5.59 17.25
CA ALA A 65 18.60 4.30 17.91
C ALA A 65 18.98 4.50 19.38
N ASP A 66 19.94 5.37 19.68
CA ASP A 66 20.40 5.65 21.04
C ASP A 66 19.28 6.21 21.94
N ALA A 67 18.36 6.96 21.36
CA ALA A 67 17.21 7.50 22.07
C ALA A 67 15.99 6.54 22.10
N GLY A 68 16.11 5.32 21.60
CA GLY A 68 14.99 4.37 21.51
C GLY A 68 13.80 4.92 20.75
N SER A 69 14.03 5.67 19.67
CA SER A 69 13.04 6.40 18.86
C SER A 69 12.32 7.53 19.61
N LEU A 70 12.85 7.97 20.74
CA LEU A 70 12.27 9.04 21.59
C LEU A 70 13.15 10.29 21.66
N TYR A 71 13.95 10.55 20.64
CA TYR A 71 14.76 11.77 20.57
C TYR A 71 13.92 13.05 20.64
N ASN A 72 12.74 13.02 20.06
CA ASN A 72 11.71 14.04 20.22
C ASN A 72 10.39 13.42 20.71
N THR A 73 9.43 14.22 21.12
CA THR A 73 8.10 13.76 21.54
C THR A 73 7.44 12.93 20.44
N PRO A 74 7.11 11.65 20.70
CA PRO A 74 6.57 10.76 19.69
C PRO A 74 5.07 11.05 19.43
N PRO A 75 4.55 10.69 18.24
CA PRO A 75 3.13 10.79 17.92
C PRO A 75 2.34 9.65 18.63
N CYS A 76 2.14 9.76 19.93
CA CYS A 76 1.61 8.71 20.80
C CYS A 76 0.32 8.07 20.28
N TYR A 77 -0.64 8.88 19.82
CA TYR A 77 -1.90 8.37 19.28
C TYR A 77 -1.68 7.49 18.05
N GLY A 78 -0.85 7.94 17.11
CA GLY A 78 -0.53 7.16 15.89
C GLY A 78 0.12 5.81 16.24
N ILE A 79 1.08 5.81 17.16
CA ILE A 79 1.75 4.59 17.64
C ILE A 79 0.75 3.66 18.33
N TYR A 80 -0.15 4.18 19.17
CA TYR A 80 -1.19 3.40 19.80
C TYR A 80 -2.11 2.71 18.78
N ILE A 81 -2.53 3.43 17.74
CA ILE A 81 -3.37 2.85 16.66
C ILE A 81 -2.61 1.78 15.89
N CYS A 82 -1.32 1.99 15.55
CA CYS A 82 -0.48 0.95 14.94
C CYS A 82 -0.47 -0.33 15.80
N GLY A 83 -0.34 -0.19 17.11
CA GLY A 83 -0.42 -1.31 18.06
C GLY A 83 -1.76 -2.06 17.99
N LYS A 84 -2.89 -1.35 17.77
CA LYS A 84 -4.20 -1.98 17.56
C LYS A 84 -4.25 -2.76 16.24
N VAL A 85 -3.69 -2.20 15.16
CA VAL A 85 -3.62 -2.87 13.85
C VAL A 85 -2.75 -4.12 13.94
N PHE A 86 -1.60 -4.09 14.63
CA PHE A 86 -0.78 -5.29 14.84
C PHE A 86 -1.55 -6.39 15.58
N LYS A 87 -2.30 -6.03 16.62
CA LYS A 87 -3.16 -6.99 17.35
C LYS A 87 -4.26 -7.56 16.46
N TRP A 88 -4.86 -6.74 15.60
CA TRP A 88 -5.86 -7.17 14.64
C TRP A 88 -5.27 -8.15 13.62
N ILE A 89 -4.10 -7.87 13.02
CA ILE A 89 -3.42 -8.79 12.10
C ILE A 89 -3.12 -10.12 12.78
N LYS A 90 -2.60 -10.10 14.02
CA LYS A 90 -2.37 -11.34 14.80
C LYS A 90 -3.66 -12.13 15.02
N LYS A 91 -4.77 -11.45 15.35
CA LYS A 91 -6.08 -12.08 15.53
C LYS A 91 -6.63 -12.69 14.24
N MET A 92 -6.31 -12.10 13.09
CA MET A 92 -6.69 -12.60 11.77
C MET A 92 -5.88 -13.83 11.31
N GLY A 93 -4.91 -14.30 12.09
CA GLY A 93 -4.06 -15.44 11.77
C GLY A 93 -2.65 -15.06 11.31
N GLY A 94 -2.24 -13.80 11.49
CA GLY A 94 -0.91 -13.33 11.14
C GLY A 94 -0.74 -12.97 9.66
N LEU A 95 0.52 -12.85 9.24
CA LEU A 95 0.84 -12.37 7.89
C LEU A 95 0.53 -13.41 6.79
N ASP A 96 0.62 -14.71 7.07
CA ASP A 96 0.25 -15.74 6.10
C ASP A 96 -1.24 -15.70 5.76
N ALA A 97 -2.09 -15.57 6.77
CA ALA A 97 -3.52 -15.41 6.57
C ALA A 97 -3.86 -14.08 5.87
N MET A 98 -3.14 -13.01 6.19
CA MET A 98 -3.31 -11.72 5.54
C MET A 98 -2.91 -11.78 4.06
N LYS A 99 -1.78 -12.43 3.73
CA LYS A 99 -1.35 -12.68 2.35
C LYS A 99 -2.44 -13.38 1.55
N LYS A 100 -2.93 -14.51 2.06
CA LYS A 100 -3.99 -15.29 1.40
C LYS A 100 -5.24 -14.43 1.13
N ARG A 101 -5.68 -13.65 2.12
CA ARG A 101 -6.81 -12.72 1.97
C ARG A 101 -6.54 -11.65 0.89
N ASN A 102 -5.33 -11.11 0.83
CA ASN A 102 -4.96 -10.11 -0.15
C ASN A 102 -4.86 -10.71 -1.55
N GLU A 103 -4.34 -11.93 -1.69
CA GLU A 103 -4.31 -12.66 -2.97
C GLU A 103 -5.72 -12.92 -3.49
N GLU A 104 -6.65 -13.36 -2.64
CA GLU A 104 -8.07 -13.56 -3.01
C GLU A 104 -8.71 -12.26 -3.52
N LYS A 105 -8.51 -11.14 -2.82
CA LYS A 105 -9.02 -9.83 -3.24
C LYS A 105 -8.43 -9.36 -4.58
N ALA A 106 -7.11 -9.41 -4.69
CA ALA A 106 -6.40 -8.97 -5.88
C ALA A 106 -6.78 -9.83 -7.10
N LYS A 107 -6.91 -11.14 -6.90
CA LYS A 107 -7.31 -12.07 -7.96
C LYS A 107 -8.66 -11.71 -8.58
N ILE A 108 -9.67 -11.34 -7.79
CA ILE A 108 -10.99 -10.95 -8.30
C ILE A 108 -10.86 -9.77 -9.29
N LEU A 109 -10.10 -8.75 -8.92
CA LEU A 109 -9.94 -7.57 -9.76
C LEU A 109 -9.04 -7.83 -10.97
N TYR A 110 -7.93 -8.54 -10.80
CA TYR A 110 -7.03 -8.86 -11.92
C TYR A 110 -7.66 -9.83 -12.91
N ASP A 111 -8.41 -10.84 -12.45
CA ASP A 111 -9.13 -11.75 -13.35
C ASP A 111 -10.14 -10.96 -14.23
N PHE A 112 -10.84 -9.99 -13.65
CA PHE A 112 -11.71 -9.11 -14.43
C PHE A 112 -10.91 -8.30 -15.45
N LEU A 113 -9.84 -7.61 -15.03
CA LEU A 113 -9.04 -6.76 -15.92
C LEU A 113 -8.39 -7.54 -17.06
N ASP A 114 -7.98 -8.79 -16.83
CA ASP A 114 -7.36 -9.64 -17.84
C ASP A 114 -8.36 -10.14 -18.90
N ASN A 115 -9.65 -10.15 -18.58
CA ASN A 115 -10.73 -10.59 -19.49
C ASN A 115 -11.58 -9.43 -20.03
N SER A 116 -11.44 -8.21 -19.49
CA SER A 116 -12.20 -7.03 -19.92
C SER A 116 -11.81 -6.58 -21.33
N LYS A 117 -12.82 -6.17 -22.11
CA LYS A 117 -12.61 -5.56 -23.43
C LYS A 117 -12.30 -4.06 -23.35
N LEU A 118 -12.77 -3.42 -22.28
CA LEU A 118 -12.64 -1.99 -22.07
C LEU A 118 -11.47 -1.64 -21.14
N PHE A 119 -11.38 -2.29 -19.97
CA PHE A 119 -10.39 -1.99 -18.96
C PHE A 119 -9.12 -2.81 -19.13
N LYS A 120 -7.96 -2.19 -18.91
CA LYS A 120 -6.66 -2.87 -18.98
C LYS A 120 -5.80 -2.55 -17.78
N GLY A 121 -5.27 -3.56 -17.12
CA GLY A 121 -4.23 -3.41 -16.11
C GLY A 121 -2.94 -2.89 -16.75
N THR A 122 -2.28 -1.93 -16.11
CA THR A 122 -1.08 -1.30 -16.65
C THR A 122 0.22 -1.99 -16.23
N VAL A 123 0.15 -2.98 -15.34
CA VAL A 123 1.31 -3.69 -14.77
C VAL A 123 1.38 -5.12 -15.29
N VAL A 124 2.57 -5.55 -15.72
CA VAL A 124 2.80 -6.94 -16.15
C VAL A 124 2.54 -7.92 -14.99
N PRO A 125 1.99 -9.12 -15.25
CA PRO A 125 1.50 -10.03 -14.21
C PRO A 125 2.49 -10.32 -13.08
N LYS A 126 3.78 -10.51 -13.39
CA LYS A 126 4.82 -10.85 -12.40
C LYS A 126 5.13 -9.73 -11.39
N ASP A 127 4.78 -8.47 -11.73
CA ASP A 127 5.11 -7.29 -10.92
C ASP A 127 3.84 -6.65 -10.31
N ARG A 128 2.68 -7.34 -10.38
CA ARG A 128 1.40 -6.86 -9.86
C ARG A 128 1.40 -6.73 -8.34
N SER A 129 0.94 -5.56 -7.86
CA SER A 129 0.73 -5.32 -6.44
C SER A 129 -0.57 -5.96 -5.94
N LEU A 130 -0.56 -6.50 -4.73
CA LEU A 130 -1.76 -6.94 -4.02
C LEU A 130 -2.52 -5.78 -3.36
N MET A 131 -1.92 -4.58 -3.33
CA MET A 131 -2.44 -3.42 -2.59
C MET A 131 -2.96 -2.30 -3.49
N ASN A 132 -2.29 -2.04 -4.61
CA ASN A 132 -2.63 -0.97 -5.54
C ASN A 132 -2.71 -1.53 -6.95
N VAL A 133 -3.89 -1.49 -7.52
CA VAL A 133 -4.18 -2.02 -8.86
C VAL A 133 -4.45 -0.85 -9.80
N PRO A 134 -3.46 -0.41 -10.61
CA PRO A 134 -3.67 0.62 -11.61
C PRO A 134 -4.27 0.02 -12.89
N PHE A 135 -5.19 0.76 -13.51
CA PHE A 135 -5.85 0.36 -14.75
C PHE A 135 -6.32 1.58 -15.55
N VAL A 136 -6.59 1.38 -16.83
CA VAL A 136 -7.03 2.42 -17.77
C VAL A 136 -8.08 1.84 -18.73
N THR A 137 -8.86 2.71 -19.40
CA THR A 137 -9.66 2.33 -20.58
C THR A 137 -8.91 2.58 -21.89
N GLY A 138 -7.84 3.34 -21.85
CA GLY A 138 -7.12 3.81 -23.05
C GLY A 138 -7.72 5.09 -23.67
N ASN A 139 -8.75 5.67 -23.03
CA ASN A 139 -9.36 6.94 -23.40
C ASN A 139 -9.52 7.81 -22.13
N GLU A 140 -8.86 8.96 -22.09
CA GLU A 140 -8.84 9.84 -20.91
C GLU A 140 -10.23 10.39 -20.55
N GLU A 141 -11.09 10.67 -21.54
CA GLU A 141 -12.46 11.14 -21.29
C GLU A 141 -13.30 10.04 -20.64
N LEU A 142 -13.12 8.81 -21.08
CA LEU A 142 -13.81 7.64 -20.52
C LEU A 142 -13.28 7.28 -19.12
N ASP A 143 -11.97 7.42 -18.87
CA ASP A 143 -11.37 7.30 -17.54
C ASP A 143 -11.98 8.33 -16.57
N ALA A 144 -12.12 9.58 -17.01
CA ALA A 144 -12.73 10.65 -16.22
C ALA A 144 -14.23 10.39 -15.95
N LYS A 145 -14.98 9.92 -16.95
CA LYS A 145 -16.38 9.51 -16.83
C LYS A 145 -16.53 8.38 -15.81
N PHE A 146 -15.72 7.33 -15.93
CA PHE A 146 -15.72 6.21 -14.99
C PHE A 146 -15.51 6.68 -13.55
N VAL A 147 -14.49 7.50 -13.30
CA VAL A 147 -14.20 8.04 -11.95
C VAL A 147 -15.38 8.83 -11.38
N ALA A 148 -16.04 9.65 -12.21
CA ALA A 148 -17.18 10.46 -11.79
C ALA A 148 -18.40 9.60 -11.43
N GLU A 149 -18.74 8.63 -12.29
CA GLU A 149 -19.87 7.74 -12.08
C GLU A 149 -19.65 6.76 -10.93
N ALA A 150 -18.43 6.22 -10.81
CA ALA A 150 -18.03 5.38 -9.68
C ALA A 150 -18.17 6.12 -8.35
N LYS A 151 -17.73 7.39 -8.29
CA LYS A 151 -17.91 8.23 -7.12
C LYS A 151 -19.39 8.44 -6.78
N ALA A 152 -20.22 8.71 -7.78
CA ALA A 152 -21.66 8.85 -7.58
C ALA A 152 -22.33 7.55 -7.07
N ALA A 153 -21.75 6.38 -7.41
CA ALA A 153 -22.15 5.06 -6.91
C ALA A 153 -21.56 4.70 -5.53
N GLY A 154 -20.79 5.61 -4.88
CA GLY A 154 -20.17 5.38 -3.57
C GLY A 154 -18.81 4.70 -3.61
N LEU A 155 -18.20 4.55 -4.79
CA LEU A 155 -16.85 4.00 -4.99
C LEU A 155 -15.84 5.13 -5.03
N GLU A 156 -15.29 5.48 -3.88
CA GLU A 156 -14.44 6.66 -3.69
C GLU A 156 -12.96 6.41 -4.04
N ASN A 157 -12.25 7.49 -4.43
CA ASN A 157 -10.80 7.53 -4.60
C ASN A 157 -10.22 6.62 -5.68
N LEU A 158 -10.96 6.37 -6.77
CA LEU A 158 -10.51 5.55 -7.89
C LEU A 158 -9.64 6.30 -8.90
N LYS A 159 -9.55 7.64 -8.84
CA LYS A 159 -8.67 8.41 -9.72
C LYS A 159 -7.22 8.00 -9.53
N GLY A 160 -6.50 7.75 -10.63
CA GLY A 160 -5.10 7.38 -10.62
C GLY A 160 -4.17 8.48 -10.09
N HIS A 161 -2.88 8.14 -9.95
CA HIS A 161 -1.89 9.10 -9.49
C HIS A 161 -1.72 10.23 -10.53
N ARG A 162 -1.58 11.47 -10.05
CA ARG A 162 -1.48 12.67 -10.92
C ARG A 162 -0.39 12.62 -11.99
N THR A 163 0.68 11.82 -11.77
CA THR A 163 1.80 11.67 -12.71
C THR A 163 1.63 10.50 -13.68
N VAL A 164 0.71 9.58 -13.40
CA VAL A 164 0.49 8.35 -14.19
C VAL A 164 -0.83 8.42 -14.95
N GLY A 165 -1.84 9.09 -14.40
CA GLY A 165 -3.18 9.13 -14.97
C GLY A 165 -4.00 7.87 -14.69
N GLY A 166 -5.05 7.67 -15.48
CA GLY A 166 -5.95 6.52 -15.39
C GLY A 166 -6.67 6.38 -14.06
N MET A 167 -6.93 5.15 -13.66
CA MET A 167 -7.58 4.76 -12.41
C MET A 167 -6.65 3.90 -11.55
N ARG A 168 -6.96 3.85 -10.25
CA ARG A 168 -6.26 2.99 -9.30
C ARG A 168 -7.18 2.54 -8.18
N ALA A 169 -7.36 1.25 -8.03
CA ALA A 169 -7.99 0.66 -6.86
C ALA A 169 -6.95 0.42 -5.75
N SER A 170 -7.16 1.03 -4.58
CA SER A 170 -6.35 0.79 -3.38
C SER A 170 -7.08 -0.17 -2.46
N ILE A 171 -6.68 -1.44 -2.51
CA ILE A 171 -7.36 -2.56 -1.82
C ILE A 171 -6.55 -3.05 -0.61
N TYR A 172 -6.11 -2.14 0.23
CA TYR A 172 -5.28 -2.42 1.41
C TYR A 172 -5.84 -3.52 2.33
N ASN A 173 -5.06 -3.95 3.32
CA ASN A 173 -5.42 -5.05 4.23
C ASN A 173 -6.83 -4.95 4.80
N ALA A 174 -7.26 -3.74 5.17
CA ALA A 174 -8.57 -3.52 5.79
C ALA A 174 -9.75 -3.53 4.79
N MET A 175 -9.49 -3.40 3.48
CA MET A 175 -10.55 -3.47 2.47
C MET A 175 -11.23 -4.84 2.51
N PRO A 176 -12.55 -4.92 2.73
CA PRO A 176 -13.27 -6.18 2.67
C PRO A 176 -13.38 -6.68 1.22
N ILE A 177 -13.51 -7.99 1.05
CA ILE A 177 -13.64 -8.61 -0.27
C ILE A 177 -14.88 -8.11 -1.02
N GLU A 178 -15.92 -7.79 -0.27
CA GLU A 178 -17.20 -7.23 -0.78
C GLU A 178 -16.98 -5.88 -1.48
N GLY A 179 -16.07 -5.05 -0.97
CA GLY A 179 -15.73 -3.78 -1.62
C GLY A 179 -15.05 -3.98 -2.98
N VAL A 180 -14.21 -5.00 -3.12
CA VAL A 180 -13.59 -5.35 -4.40
C VAL A 180 -14.63 -5.93 -5.37
N LYS A 181 -15.54 -6.78 -4.89
CA LYS A 181 -16.65 -7.30 -5.71
C LYS A 181 -17.57 -6.20 -6.20
N ALA A 182 -17.96 -5.26 -5.34
CA ALA A 182 -18.76 -4.11 -5.72
C ALA A 182 -18.11 -3.26 -6.81
N LEU A 183 -16.78 -3.08 -6.74
CA LEU A 183 -16.04 -2.40 -7.81
C LEU A 183 -16.11 -3.17 -9.12
N VAL A 184 -15.88 -4.48 -9.12
CA VAL A 184 -15.94 -5.31 -10.34
C VAL A 184 -17.33 -5.32 -10.94
N GLU A 185 -18.39 -5.47 -10.14
CA GLU A 185 -19.79 -5.38 -10.60
C GLU A 185 -20.09 -4.03 -11.27
N PHE A 186 -19.58 -2.93 -10.68
CA PHE A 186 -19.71 -1.62 -11.29
C PHE A 186 -18.94 -1.52 -12.61
N MET A 187 -17.71 -2.04 -12.67
CA MET A 187 -16.90 -2.06 -13.89
C MET A 187 -17.56 -2.88 -15.00
N GLU A 188 -18.11 -4.04 -14.70
CA GLU A 188 -18.87 -4.86 -15.67
C GLU A 188 -20.09 -4.12 -16.25
N LYS A 189 -20.82 -3.39 -15.40
CA LYS A 189 -21.94 -2.57 -15.85
C LYS A 189 -21.46 -1.45 -16.75
N PHE A 190 -20.45 -0.72 -16.32
CA PHE A 190 -19.87 0.41 -17.07
C PHE A 190 -19.33 -0.07 -18.43
N GLU A 191 -18.67 -1.23 -18.50
CA GLU A 191 -18.20 -1.81 -19.75
C GLU A 191 -19.35 -2.11 -20.72
N LYS A 192 -20.45 -2.69 -20.27
CA LYS A 192 -21.64 -2.97 -21.10
C LYS A 192 -22.27 -1.71 -21.68
N GLU A 193 -22.16 -0.59 -20.99
CA GLU A 193 -22.76 0.69 -21.39
C GLU A 193 -21.85 1.52 -22.29
N ASN A 194 -20.54 1.23 -22.35
CA ASN A 194 -19.52 2.09 -22.98
C ASN A 194 -18.53 1.34 -23.90
N ALA A 195 -18.64 0.02 -24.09
CA ALA A 195 -17.78 -0.78 -24.97
C ALA A 195 -18.40 -0.96 -26.37
#